data_52d352bd948c096e11031f812289d5db
#
_entry.id   52d352bd948c096e11031f812289d5db
#
_cell.length_a   1.000
_cell.length_b   1.000
_cell.length_c   1.000
_cell.angle_alpha   90.00
_cell.angle_beta   90.00
_cell.angle_gamma   90.00
#
_symmetry.space_group_name_H-M   'P 1'
#
loop_
_entity.id
_entity.type
_entity.pdbx_description
1 polymer ?
#
loop_
_entity_poly.entity_id
_entity_poly.type
_entity_poly.pdbx_seq_one_letter_code
_entity_poly.pdbx_strand_id
1 'polypeptide(L)'
;MLASHVRCERFSLTPERAEKELSAFLVAHNLVRCLMAEAVATHRVELERVSFKGSLDALRQFSDAMSRASNRKLRRQLWENLLLALARDLVPRRPNRTEPRAVKRRPKPYPLLNKPRRKFVEISHRNRYWKGRPRNYRALN
;
A
#
# COMPACT_ATOMS: atom_id res chain seq x y z
N MET A 1 -2.80 32.38 4.75
CA MET A 1 -1.88 31.29 4.33
C MET A 1 -1.29 30.67 5.60
N LEU A 2 -1.85 29.55 6.09
CA LEU A 2 -1.31 28.82 7.23
C LEU A 2 -0.61 27.59 6.66
N ALA A 3 0.72 27.66 6.60
CA ALA A 3 1.55 26.51 6.29
C ALA A 3 1.44 25.50 7.44
N SER A 4 0.67 24.43 7.21
CA SER A 4 0.65 23.28 8.09
C SER A 4 2.02 22.59 8.02
N HIS A 5 2.89 22.93 8.98
CA HIS A 5 4.09 22.16 9.26
C HIS A 5 3.65 20.77 9.72
N VAL A 6 3.64 19.81 8.82
CA VAL A 6 3.66 18.40 9.20
C VAL A 6 5.02 18.16 9.84
N ARG A 7 5.06 18.28 11.15
CA ARG A 7 6.20 17.89 11.97
C ARG A 7 6.39 16.39 11.75
N CYS A 8 7.42 16.03 11.02
CA CYS A 8 7.90 14.66 10.96
C CYS A 8 8.40 14.32 12.38
N GLU A 9 7.50 13.77 13.21
CA GLU A 9 7.86 13.31 14.55
C GLU A 9 8.93 12.24 14.38
N ARG A 10 10.11 12.52 14.93
CA ARG A 10 11.19 11.54 15.01
C ARG A 10 10.65 10.38 15.84
N PHE A 11 10.45 9.24 15.20
CA PHE A 11 10.12 8.01 15.90
C PHE A 11 11.18 7.76 16.96
N SER A 12 10.77 7.69 18.20
CA SER A 12 11.67 7.44 19.30
C SER A 12 12.13 6.00 19.22
N LEU A 13 13.44 5.80 19.07
CA LEU A 13 14.09 4.53 18.78
C LEU A 13 14.22 3.60 20.00
N THR A 14 13.29 3.61 20.95
CA THR A 14 13.28 2.56 21.98
C THR A 14 12.61 1.30 21.43
N PRO A 15 13.16 0.11 21.70
CA PRO A 15 12.62 -1.16 21.22
C PRO A 15 11.13 -1.33 21.56
N GLU A 16 10.71 -0.98 22.78
CA GLU A 16 9.33 -1.13 23.22
C GLU A 16 8.36 -0.22 22.45
N ARG A 17 8.81 0.98 22.05
CA ARG A 17 8.00 1.86 21.20
C ARG A 17 7.88 1.32 19.79
N ALA A 18 8.97 0.80 19.22
CA ALA A 18 8.96 0.18 17.90
C ALA A 18 8.01 -1.03 17.87
N GLU A 19 7.99 -1.84 18.90
CA GLU A 19 7.06 -2.98 19.04
C GLU A 19 5.61 -2.53 19.11
N LYS A 20 5.31 -1.49 19.90
CA LYS A 20 3.96 -0.92 20.01
C LYS A 20 3.48 -0.34 18.67
N GLU A 21 4.34 0.40 17.99
CA GLU A 21 4.03 0.96 16.67
C GLU A 21 3.80 -0.15 15.64
N LEU A 22 4.67 -1.15 15.61
CA LEU A 22 4.49 -2.30 14.72
C LEU A 22 3.18 -3.04 15.01
N SER A 23 2.88 -3.28 16.28
CA SER A 23 1.63 -3.91 16.70
C SER A 23 0.41 -3.10 16.27
N ALA A 24 0.44 -1.77 16.44
CA ALA A 24 -0.63 -0.90 15.98
C ALA A 24 -0.82 -0.93 14.46
N PHE A 25 0.28 -0.95 13.71
CA PHE A 25 0.22 -1.11 12.25
C PHE A 25 -0.37 -2.45 11.82
N LEU A 26 0.02 -3.54 12.48
CA LEU A 26 -0.51 -4.88 12.19
C LEU A 26 -2.00 -4.96 12.49
N VAL A 27 -2.45 -4.41 13.61
CA VAL A 27 -3.88 -4.35 13.95
C VAL A 27 -4.65 -3.53 12.92
N ALA A 28 -4.18 -2.33 12.59
CA ALA A 28 -4.82 -1.47 11.59
C ALA A 28 -4.88 -2.15 10.21
N HIS A 29 -3.78 -2.78 9.78
CA HIS A 29 -3.73 -3.54 8.54
C HIS A 29 -4.76 -4.66 8.52
N ASN A 30 -4.83 -5.45 9.59
CA ASN A 30 -5.75 -6.57 9.69
C ASN A 30 -7.21 -6.12 9.70
N LEU A 31 -7.54 -5.00 10.38
CA LEU A 31 -8.88 -4.44 10.35
C LEU A 31 -9.31 -4.04 8.93
N VAL A 32 -8.43 -3.40 8.16
CA VAL A 32 -8.73 -3.09 6.75
C VAL A 32 -8.90 -4.36 5.93
N ARG A 33 -8.09 -5.39 6.16
CA ARG A 33 -8.23 -6.70 5.47
C ARG A 33 -9.53 -7.40 5.82
N CYS A 34 -9.98 -7.35 7.07
CA CYS A 34 -11.30 -7.87 7.49
C CYS A 34 -12.43 -7.13 6.78
N LEU A 35 -12.36 -5.79 6.70
CA LEU A 35 -13.35 -4.98 5.98
C LEU A 35 -13.39 -5.34 4.48
N MET A 36 -12.24 -5.53 3.84
CA MET A 36 -12.15 -5.99 2.45
C MET A 36 -12.78 -7.38 2.28
N ALA A 37 -12.53 -8.30 3.20
CA ALA A 37 -13.11 -9.65 3.18
C ALA A 37 -14.64 -9.61 3.31
N GLU A 38 -15.18 -8.73 4.16
CA GLU A 38 -16.62 -8.55 4.30
C GLU A 38 -17.26 -7.97 3.03
N ALA A 39 -16.60 -6.99 2.39
CA ALA A 39 -17.04 -6.45 1.10
C ALA A 39 -17.06 -7.53 0.01
N VAL A 40 -16.04 -8.38 -0.02
CA VAL A 40 -15.93 -9.54 -0.92
C VAL A 40 -17.07 -10.54 -0.70
N ALA A 41 -17.33 -10.91 0.55
CA ALA A 41 -18.40 -11.84 0.90
C ALA A 41 -19.79 -11.30 0.52
N THR A 42 -20.02 -9.99 0.75
CA THR A 42 -21.30 -9.32 0.48
C THR A 42 -21.56 -9.15 -1.02
N HIS A 43 -20.53 -8.77 -1.79
CA HIS A 43 -20.68 -8.41 -3.20
C HIS A 43 -20.12 -9.44 -4.19
N ARG A 44 -19.62 -10.59 -3.70
CA ARG A 44 -19.11 -11.71 -4.50
C ARG A 44 -18.00 -11.31 -5.49
N VAL A 45 -17.10 -10.46 -5.06
CA VAL A 45 -15.90 -10.05 -5.82
C VAL A 45 -14.66 -10.83 -5.37
N GLU A 46 -13.60 -10.81 -6.14
CA GLU A 46 -12.35 -11.48 -5.79
C GLU A 46 -11.51 -10.62 -4.82
N LEU A 47 -11.10 -11.17 -3.68
CA LEU A 47 -10.33 -10.43 -2.66
C LEU A 47 -9.01 -9.85 -3.20
N GLU A 48 -8.35 -10.57 -4.10
CA GLU A 48 -7.09 -10.17 -4.73
C GLU A 48 -7.23 -8.92 -5.60
N ARG A 49 -8.44 -8.64 -6.04
CA ARG A 49 -8.74 -7.49 -6.88
C ARG A 49 -9.14 -6.25 -6.11
N VAL A 50 -9.55 -6.37 -4.86
CA VAL A 50 -9.94 -5.21 -4.05
C VAL A 50 -8.69 -4.37 -3.72
N SER A 51 -8.75 -3.07 -4.01
CA SER A 51 -7.66 -2.13 -3.77
C SER A 51 -7.49 -1.86 -2.28
N PHE A 52 -6.35 -2.25 -1.68
CA PHE A 52 -6.05 -1.93 -0.28
C PHE A 52 -5.97 -0.41 -0.04
N LYS A 53 -5.33 0.32 -0.97
CA LYS A 53 -5.25 1.78 -0.88
C LYS A 53 -6.62 2.42 -1.00
N GLY A 54 -7.43 1.99 -1.96
CA GLY A 54 -8.79 2.47 -2.14
C GLY A 54 -9.67 2.17 -0.93
N SER A 55 -9.49 0.99 -0.30
CA SER A 55 -10.20 0.65 0.95
C SER A 55 -9.85 1.59 2.09
N LEU A 56 -8.58 1.98 2.24
CA LEU A 56 -8.16 2.98 3.22
C LEU A 56 -8.77 4.36 2.92
N ASP A 57 -8.77 4.77 1.67
CA ASP A 57 -9.29 6.08 1.27
C ASP A 57 -10.82 6.13 1.47
N ALA A 58 -11.54 5.06 1.11
CA ALA A 58 -12.96 4.93 1.38
C ALA A 58 -13.27 4.94 2.88
N LEU A 59 -12.52 4.17 3.69
CA LEU A 59 -12.69 4.16 5.15
C LEU A 59 -12.53 5.56 5.75
N ARG A 60 -11.52 6.32 5.33
CA ARG A 60 -11.32 7.71 5.76
C ARG A 60 -12.49 8.62 5.37
N GLN A 61 -12.99 8.46 4.15
CA GLN A 61 -14.10 9.26 3.65
C GLN A 61 -15.40 9.00 4.42
N PHE A 62 -15.67 7.73 4.77
CA PHE A 62 -16.90 7.36 5.47
C PHE A 62 -16.82 7.52 7.00
N SER A 63 -15.61 7.52 7.59
CA SER A 63 -15.41 7.54 9.05
C SER A 63 -16.12 8.70 9.74
N ASP A 64 -16.03 9.90 9.20
CA ASP A 64 -16.65 11.09 9.77
C ASP A 64 -18.19 11.05 9.71
N ALA A 65 -18.75 10.55 8.61
CA ALA A 65 -20.20 10.40 8.46
C ALA A 65 -20.73 9.33 9.41
N MET A 66 -19.99 8.21 9.56
CA MET A 66 -20.36 7.11 10.46
C MET A 66 -20.27 7.50 11.93
N SER A 67 -19.26 8.30 12.34
CA SER A 67 -19.13 8.78 13.71
C SER A 67 -20.24 9.76 14.10
N ARG A 68 -20.70 10.59 13.17
CA ARG A 68 -21.79 11.56 13.38
C ARG A 68 -23.19 10.97 13.25
N ALA A 69 -23.30 9.75 12.74
CA ALA A 69 -24.60 9.11 12.56
C ALA A 69 -25.23 8.75 13.90
N SER A 70 -26.27 9.48 14.30
CA SER A 70 -27.02 9.27 15.55
C SER A 70 -27.98 8.08 15.49
N ASN A 71 -28.39 7.69 14.29
CA ASN A 71 -29.42 6.71 14.03
C ASN A 71 -28.79 5.38 13.53
N ARG A 72 -29.22 4.25 14.11
CA ARG A 72 -28.77 2.91 13.72
C ARG A 72 -29.05 2.60 12.24
N LYS A 73 -30.19 3.06 11.71
CA LYS A 73 -30.54 2.85 10.29
C LYS A 73 -29.55 3.56 9.37
N LEU A 74 -29.24 4.82 9.67
CA LEU A 74 -28.27 5.62 8.89
C LEU A 74 -26.87 5.00 8.96
N ARG A 75 -26.46 4.53 10.14
CA ARG A 75 -25.15 3.88 10.34
C ARG A 75 -25.03 2.61 9.50
N ARG A 76 -26.10 1.80 9.46
CA ARG A 76 -26.18 0.60 8.61
C ARG A 76 -26.10 0.94 7.13
N GLN A 77 -26.81 1.95 6.69
CA GLN A 77 -26.79 2.41 5.29
C GLN A 77 -25.40 2.90 4.88
N LEU A 78 -24.72 3.67 5.74
CA LEU A 78 -23.35 4.12 5.51
C LEU A 78 -22.38 2.94 5.43
N TRP A 79 -22.56 1.92 6.26
CA TRP A 79 -21.79 0.68 6.21
C TRP A 79 -21.96 -0.07 4.90
N GLU A 80 -23.21 -0.27 4.47
CA GLU A 80 -23.53 -0.91 3.19
C GLU A 80 -22.92 -0.14 2.00
N ASN A 81 -22.99 1.20 2.03
CA ASN A 81 -22.38 2.06 1.02
C ASN A 81 -20.84 1.96 1.03
N LEU A 82 -20.23 1.87 2.20
CA LEU A 82 -18.77 1.66 2.32
C LEU A 82 -18.36 0.32 1.68
N LEU A 83 -19.03 -0.78 2.03
CA LEU A 83 -18.74 -2.09 1.45
C LEU A 83 -18.91 -2.09 -0.07
N LEU A 84 -19.93 -1.43 -0.58
CA LEU A 84 -20.14 -1.26 -2.02
C LEU A 84 -19.03 -0.45 -2.68
N ALA A 85 -18.56 0.62 -2.03
CA ALA A 85 -17.43 1.42 -2.54
C ALA A 85 -16.16 0.58 -2.66
N LEU A 86 -15.85 -0.25 -1.64
CA LEU A 86 -14.72 -1.17 -1.67
C LEU A 86 -14.84 -2.19 -2.81
N ALA A 87 -16.03 -2.76 -2.99
CA ALA A 87 -16.27 -3.76 -4.02
C ALA A 87 -16.18 -3.20 -5.45
N ARG A 88 -16.34 -1.91 -5.63
CA ARG A 88 -16.22 -1.23 -6.94
C ARG A 88 -14.78 -0.83 -7.29
N ASP A 89 -13.92 -0.58 -6.30
CA ASP A 89 -12.53 -0.19 -6.54
C ASP A 89 -11.61 -1.39 -6.74
N LEU A 90 -11.75 -1.99 -7.91
CA LEU A 90 -11.03 -3.21 -8.28
C LEU A 90 -9.75 -2.91 -9.03
N VAL A 91 -8.66 -3.50 -8.57
CA VAL A 91 -7.37 -3.47 -9.27
C VAL A 91 -7.46 -4.32 -10.55
N PRO A 92 -7.00 -3.82 -11.71
CA PRO A 92 -7.01 -4.59 -12.94
C PRO A 92 -6.13 -5.83 -12.82
N ARG A 93 -6.59 -6.96 -13.38
CA ARG A 93 -5.77 -8.18 -13.48
C ARG A 93 -4.53 -7.91 -14.31
N ARG A 94 -3.37 -8.25 -13.76
CA ARG A 94 -2.08 -8.10 -14.44
C ARG A 94 -1.33 -9.44 -14.45
N PRO A 95 -1.80 -10.41 -15.24
CA PRO A 95 -1.13 -11.70 -15.33
C PRO A 95 0.31 -11.51 -15.84
N ASN A 96 1.22 -12.29 -15.29
CA ASN A 96 2.64 -12.30 -15.69
C ASN A 96 3.38 -10.96 -15.52
N ARG A 97 2.97 -10.14 -14.54
CA ARG A 97 3.66 -8.90 -14.25
C ARG A 97 5.00 -9.17 -13.58
N THR A 98 6.06 -9.14 -14.33
CA THR A 98 7.43 -9.08 -13.85
C THR A 98 7.90 -7.63 -13.84
N GLU A 99 8.12 -7.07 -12.65
CA GLU A 99 8.67 -5.72 -12.53
C GLU A 99 10.05 -5.82 -11.87
N PRO A 100 11.13 -5.82 -12.67
CA PRO A 100 12.47 -5.81 -12.12
C PRO A 100 12.68 -4.53 -11.31
N ARG A 101 13.28 -4.65 -10.13
CA ARG A 101 13.60 -3.49 -9.31
C ARG A 101 14.73 -2.71 -9.96
N ALA A 102 14.51 -1.41 -10.18
CA ALA A 102 15.58 -0.52 -10.56
C ALA A 102 16.60 -0.39 -9.42
N VAL A 103 17.86 -0.73 -9.68
CA VAL A 103 18.94 -0.62 -8.69
C VAL A 103 19.54 0.77 -8.78
N LYS A 104 19.51 1.52 -7.69
CA LYS A 104 20.18 2.81 -7.58
C LYS A 104 21.69 2.60 -7.39
N ARG A 105 22.53 3.18 -8.23
CA ARG A 105 23.97 3.20 -8.05
C ARG A 105 24.43 4.17 -6.96
N ARG A 106 23.67 5.23 -6.71
CA ARG A 106 23.95 6.24 -5.67
C ARG A 106 22.65 6.59 -4.95
N PRO A 107 22.71 6.96 -3.67
CA PRO A 107 21.55 7.40 -2.92
C PRO A 107 21.09 8.78 -3.42
N LYS A 108 20.44 8.81 -4.57
CA LYS A 108 19.68 9.98 -5.03
C LYS A 108 18.24 9.84 -4.56
N PRO A 109 17.57 10.92 -4.14
CA PRO A 109 16.26 10.81 -3.52
C PRO A 109 15.25 10.11 -4.43
N TYR A 110 15.16 10.36 -5.69
CA TYR A 110 14.22 9.69 -6.60
C TYR A 110 14.72 9.75 -8.05
N PRO A 111 15.49 8.76 -8.54
CA PRO A 111 15.82 8.74 -9.96
C PRO A 111 14.55 8.49 -10.77
N LEU A 112 14.26 9.38 -11.68
CA LEU A 112 13.21 9.16 -12.67
C LEU A 112 13.53 7.90 -13.48
N LEU A 113 12.50 7.10 -13.74
CA LEU A 113 12.62 5.96 -14.64
C LEU A 113 12.76 6.52 -16.07
N ASN A 114 13.92 6.36 -16.67
CA ASN A 114 14.19 6.81 -18.03
C ASN A 114 13.67 5.86 -19.12
N LYS A 115 13.13 4.69 -18.70
CA LYS A 115 12.51 3.70 -19.58
C LYS A 115 11.42 2.91 -18.83
N PRO A 116 10.45 2.32 -19.52
CA PRO A 116 9.40 1.51 -18.90
C PRO A 116 9.98 0.38 -18.05
N ARG A 117 9.39 0.07 -16.90
CA ARG A 117 9.88 -0.96 -15.96
C ARG A 117 10.09 -2.32 -16.61
N ARG A 118 9.23 -2.72 -17.56
CA ARG A 118 9.35 -3.97 -18.32
C ARG A 118 10.65 -4.11 -19.12
N LYS A 119 11.35 -2.99 -19.38
CA LYS A 119 12.64 -2.98 -20.08
C LYS A 119 13.85 -3.04 -19.16
N PHE A 120 13.64 -3.13 -17.83
CA PHE A 120 14.73 -3.34 -16.89
C PHE A 120 14.99 -4.84 -16.72
N VAL A 121 16.25 -5.21 -16.70
CA VAL A 121 16.65 -6.58 -16.45
C VAL A 121 16.84 -6.75 -14.94
N GLU A 122 16.28 -7.83 -14.39
CA GLU A 122 16.42 -8.16 -12.99
C GLU A 122 17.82 -8.72 -12.73
N ILE A 123 18.55 -8.11 -11.79
CA ILE A 123 19.86 -8.57 -11.36
C ILE A 123 19.68 -9.37 -10.08
N SER A 124 20.10 -10.65 -10.09
CA SER A 124 20.05 -11.53 -8.93
C SER A 124 20.64 -10.88 -7.68
N HIS A 125 19.94 -11.00 -6.55
CA HIS A 125 20.36 -10.41 -5.28
C HIS A 125 21.72 -10.96 -4.81
N ARG A 126 22.00 -12.26 -4.99
CA ARG A 126 23.26 -12.93 -4.56
C ARG A 126 24.50 -12.46 -5.32
N ASN A 127 24.32 -12.00 -6.57
CA ASN A 127 25.43 -11.61 -7.44
C ASN A 127 25.46 -10.10 -7.72
N ARG A 128 24.70 -9.32 -6.97
CA ARG A 128 24.50 -7.89 -7.27
C ARG A 128 25.76 -7.06 -7.14
N TYR A 129 26.59 -7.36 -6.15
CA TYR A 129 27.83 -6.62 -5.88
C TYR A 129 28.96 -7.55 -5.42
N TRP A 130 30.05 -7.56 -6.17
CA TRP A 130 31.34 -8.08 -5.73
C TRP A 130 32.37 -6.97 -5.93
N LYS A 131 33.09 -6.57 -4.88
CA LYS A 131 34.06 -5.44 -4.89
C LYS A 131 33.47 -4.15 -5.52
N GLY A 132 32.21 -3.79 -5.19
CA GLY A 132 31.55 -2.55 -5.66
C GLY A 132 31.06 -2.56 -7.10
N ARG A 133 31.14 -3.66 -7.85
CA ARG A 133 30.61 -3.78 -9.21
C ARG A 133 29.60 -4.94 -9.31
N PRO A 134 28.48 -4.78 -10.04
CA PRO A 134 27.54 -5.87 -10.29
C PRO A 134 28.22 -6.94 -11.17
N ARG A 135 28.17 -8.20 -10.72
CA ARG A 135 28.86 -9.33 -11.38
C ARG A 135 28.35 -9.62 -12.80
N ASN A 136 27.09 -9.29 -13.10
CA ASN A 136 26.44 -9.62 -14.37
C ASN A 136 26.32 -8.42 -15.32
N TYR A 137 27.10 -7.37 -15.12
CA TYR A 137 27.02 -6.18 -16.00
C TYR A 137 27.50 -6.43 -17.44
N ARG A 138 28.31 -7.49 -17.68
CA ARG A 138 28.87 -7.81 -19.00
C ARG A 138 27.98 -8.69 -19.88
N ALA A 139 26.91 -9.29 -19.34
CA ALA A 139 26.07 -10.23 -20.08
C ALA A 139 24.88 -9.57 -20.83
N LEU A 140 24.83 -8.24 -20.85
CA LEU A 140 23.68 -7.49 -21.33
C LEU A 140 24.00 -6.40 -22.37
N ASN A 141 25.15 -6.49 -23.02
CA ASN A 141 25.45 -5.68 -24.22
C ASN A 141 25.29 -6.52 -25.46
#